data_1f60dabcd239a2eac90f3c49f303ccad
#
_entry.id   1f60dabcd239a2eac90f3c49f303ccad
#
_cell.length_a   1.000
_cell.length_b   1.000
_cell.length_c   1.000
_cell.angle_alpha   90.00
_cell.angle_beta   90.00
_cell.angle_gamma   90.00
#
_symmetry.space_group_name_H-M   'P 1'
#
loop_
_entity.id
_entity.type
_entity.pdbx_description
1 polymer ?
#
loop_
_entity_poly.entity_id
_entity_poly.type
_entity_poly.pdbx_seq_one_letter_code
_entity_poly.pdbx_strand_id
1 'polypeptide(L)'
;MESSSSCDVVVNYVIDLIARRQLNTGDKLIPERTLAAQLNVSRATVREAIKVLNYLGFLDSTQGSGNYVAEAYHQTVANIMRVIYLRGDVDFQNFTVFRQMLELASFDLAVDNATPDQKLELQKIVDLLDVNTDSKLIVSLDNRFHTLLAEASHNPLILINFYALTSVIDEYMSDTFHSTVSKKDKGYETLQVYHHAIVDALISGDRAKGHQAIANHFSWIHP
;
A
#
# COMPACT_ATOMS: atom_id res chain seq x y z
N MET A 1 22.49 28.54 -10.87
CA MET A 1 21.75 28.42 -9.60
C MET A 1 20.35 28.90 -9.89
N GLU A 2 19.38 28.00 -10.06
CA GLU A 2 17.98 28.37 -10.22
C GLU A 2 17.54 29.08 -8.93
N SER A 3 16.92 30.24 -9.07
CA SER A 3 16.35 31.00 -7.98
C SER A 3 15.22 30.16 -7.39
N SER A 4 15.45 29.56 -6.21
CA SER A 4 14.42 28.87 -5.45
C SER A 4 13.21 29.79 -5.26
N SER A 5 12.03 29.37 -5.66
CA SER A 5 10.81 30.16 -5.49
C SER A 5 10.52 30.34 -3.99
N SER A 6 9.83 31.41 -3.60
CA SER A 6 9.41 31.58 -2.20
C SER A 6 8.55 30.40 -1.70
N CYS A 7 7.87 29.69 -2.60
CA CYS A 7 7.12 28.47 -2.31
C CYS A 7 8.07 27.33 -1.92
N ASP A 8 9.16 27.14 -2.70
CA ASP A 8 10.15 26.09 -2.43
C ASP A 8 10.83 26.29 -1.08
N VAL A 9 11.04 27.54 -0.66
CA VAL A 9 11.59 27.85 0.66
C VAL A 9 10.70 27.29 1.77
N VAL A 10 9.38 27.45 1.65
CA VAL A 10 8.41 26.92 2.63
C VAL A 10 8.34 25.40 2.58
N VAL A 11 8.28 24.82 1.37
CA VAL A 11 8.23 23.36 1.17
C VAL A 11 9.47 22.71 1.80
N ASN A 12 10.67 23.19 1.44
CA ASN A 12 11.91 22.63 1.96
C ASN A 12 12.04 22.80 3.48
N TYR A 13 11.58 23.93 4.03
CA TYR A 13 11.59 24.16 5.48
C TYR A 13 10.74 23.11 6.21
N VAL A 14 9.53 22.83 5.74
CA VAL A 14 8.66 21.83 6.39
C VAL A 14 9.25 20.41 6.24
N ILE A 15 9.76 20.05 5.05
CA ILE A 15 10.44 18.77 4.83
C ILE A 15 11.64 18.62 5.76
N ASP A 16 12.45 19.68 5.94
CA ASP A 16 13.58 19.67 6.86
C ASP A 16 13.16 19.45 8.33
N LEU A 17 12.05 20.06 8.78
CA LEU A 17 11.51 19.82 10.12
C LEU A 17 11.13 18.35 10.34
N ILE A 18 10.50 17.71 9.33
CA ILE A 18 10.13 16.30 9.35
C ILE A 18 11.40 15.43 9.34
N ALA A 19 12.34 15.71 8.44
CA ALA A 19 13.58 14.94 8.30
C ALA A 19 14.44 14.97 9.59
N ARG A 20 14.44 16.11 10.30
CA ARG A 20 15.13 16.28 11.59
C ARG A 20 14.31 15.83 12.79
N ARG A 21 13.12 15.23 12.57
CA ARG A 21 12.20 14.79 13.63
C ARG A 21 11.78 15.91 14.60
N GLN A 22 11.75 17.13 14.12
CA GLN A 22 11.20 18.29 14.83
C GLN A 22 9.69 18.41 14.64
N LEU A 23 9.17 17.77 13.58
CA LEU A 23 7.76 17.43 13.37
C LEU A 23 7.67 15.94 13.09
N ASN A 24 6.85 15.25 13.86
CA ASN A 24 6.60 13.82 13.70
C ASN A 24 5.23 13.60 13.05
N THR A 25 5.00 12.38 12.58
CA THR A 25 3.71 11.94 12.06
C THR A 25 2.58 12.28 13.05
N GLY A 26 1.51 12.89 12.54
CA GLY A 26 0.37 13.37 13.34
C GLY A 26 0.57 14.73 14.03
N ASP A 27 1.80 15.28 14.06
CA ASP A 27 2.04 16.60 14.65
C ASP A 27 1.39 17.70 13.82
N LYS A 28 0.84 18.69 14.51
CA LYS A 28 0.22 19.85 13.89
C LYS A 28 1.27 20.86 13.44
N LEU A 29 1.20 21.26 12.17
CA LEU A 29 1.99 22.37 11.65
C LEU A 29 1.59 23.68 12.33
N ILE A 30 2.56 24.55 12.59
CA ILE A 30 2.31 25.88 13.14
C ILE A 30 1.37 26.68 12.21
N PRO A 31 0.57 27.63 12.75
CA PRO A 31 -0.39 28.40 11.96
C PRO A 31 0.26 29.11 10.77
N GLU A 32 -0.43 29.13 9.61
CA GLU A 32 0.04 29.77 8.37
C GLU A 32 0.60 31.18 8.60
N ARG A 33 -0.07 31.98 9.48
CA ARG A 33 0.37 33.35 9.80
C ARG A 33 1.74 33.35 10.49
N THR A 34 1.96 32.42 11.40
CA THR A 34 3.22 32.28 12.11
C THR A 34 4.33 31.83 11.19
N LEU A 35 4.05 30.83 10.35
CA LEU A 35 4.99 30.29 9.37
C LEU A 35 5.40 31.37 8.34
N ALA A 36 4.43 32.17 7.85
CA ALA A 36 4.67 33.27 6.94
C ALA A 36 5.60 34.34 7.55
N ALA A 37 5.36 34.71 8.80
CA ALA A 37 6.19 35.67 9.51
C ALA A 37 7.61 35.13 9.77
N GLN A 38 7.73 33.86 10.16
CA GLN A 38 9.00 33.20 10.44
C GLN A 38 9.91 33.11 9.23
N LEU A 39 9.32 32.80 8.04
CA LEU A 39 10.06 32.63 6.79
C LEU A 39 10.12 33.92 5.96
N ASN A 40 9.53 35.00 6.42
CA ASN A 40 9.45 36.27 5.71
C ASN A 40 8.85 36.15 4.30
N VAL A 41 7.75 35.39 4.19
CA VAL A 41 7.00 35.19 2.93
C VAL A 41 5.52 35.58 3.10
N SER A 42 4.79 35.66 1.99
CA SER A 42 3.36 35.95 2.04
C SER A 42 2.54 34.76 2.54
N ARG A 43 1.39 35.03 3.18
CA ARG A 43 0.44 33.96 3.56
C ARG A 43 -0.07 33.18 2.35
N ALA A 44 -0.19 33.82 1.18
CA ALA A 44 -0.56 33.15 -0.05
C ALA A 44 0.49 32.12 -0.47
N THR A 45 1.78 32.49 -0.37
CA THR A 45 2.91 31.58 -0.63
C THR A 45 2.87 30.36 0.31
N VAL A 46 2.61 30.57 1.61
CA VAL A 46 2.48 29.47 2.57
C VAL A 46 1.34 28.53 2.18
N ARG A 47 0.17 29.05 1.78
CA ARG A 47 -0.96 28.21 1.35
C ARG A 47 -0.64 27.38 0.11
N GLU A 48 0.05 27.96 -0.86
CA GLU A 48 0.48 27.23 -2.06
C GLU A 48 1.47 26.10 -1.68
N ALA A 49 2.43 26.39 -0.81
CA ALA A 49 3.36 25.38 -0.31
C ALA A 49 2.65 24.25 0.46
N ILE A 50 1.64 24.57 1.29
CA ILE A 50 0.84 23.56 1.98
C ILE A 50 0.07 22.67 0.98
N LYS A 51 -0.49 23.24 -0.09
CA LYS A 51 -1.12 22.42 -1.15
C LYS A 51 -0.12 21.47 -1.80
N VAL A 52 1.08 21.95 -2.11
CA VAL A 52 2.16 21.11 -2.66
C VAL A 52 2.52 20.00 -1.68
N LEU A 53 2.70 20.31 -0.40
CA LEU A 53 3.02 19.33 0.64
C LEU A 53 1.91 18.29 0.83
N ASN A 54 0.63 18.69 0.73
CA ASN A 54 -0.50 17.76 0.74
C ASN A 54 -0.47 16.84 -0.49
N TYR A 55 -0.25 17.40 -1.69
CA TYR A 55 -0.13 16.59 -2.92
C TYR A 55 1.01 15.58 -2.86
N LEU A 56 2.11 15.95 -2.23
CA LEU A 56 3.27 15.09 -2.03
C LEU A 56 3.11 14.13 -0.84
N GLY A 57 2.01 14.21 -0.09
CA GLY A 57 1.73 13.33 1.05
C GLY A 57 2.57 13.62 2.29
N PHE A 58 3.16 14.81 2.42
CA PHE A 58 3.84 15.23 3.66
C PHE A 58 2.87 15.77 4.70
N LEU A 59 1.76 16.36 4.26
CA LEU A 59 0.75 16.95 5.14
C LEU A 59 -0.64 16.45 4.77
N ASP A 60 -1.51 16.41 5.79
CA ASP A 60 -2.95 16.26 5.68
C ASP A 60 -3.64 17.52 6.21
N SER A 61 -4.58 18.08 5.44
CA SER A 61 -5.34 19.27 5.83
C SER A 61 -6.74 18.89 6.30
N THR A 62 -7.06 19.23 7.55
CA THR A 62 -8.39 19.04 8.12
C THR A 62 -9.08 20.39 8.22
N GLN A 63 -10.23 20.53 7.52
CA GLN A 63 -10.98 21.78 7.50
C GLN A 63 -11.34 22.24 8.93
N GLY A 64 -11.00 23.49 9.25
CA GLY A 64 -11.24 24.07 10.58
C GLY A 64 -10.28 23.62 11.68
N SER A 65 -9.49 22.57 11.47
CA SER A 65 -8.54 22.05 12.46
C SER A 65 -7.10 22.45 12.17
N GLY A 66 -6.67 22.43 10.91
CA GLY A 66 -5.32 22.82 10.48
C GLY A 66 -4.64 21.78 9.61
N ASN A 67 -3.32 21.88 9.50
CA ASN A 67 -2.47 20.99 8.73
C ASN A 67 -1.64 20.13 9.68
N TYR A 68 -1.55 18.84 9.38
CA TYR A 68 -0.85 17.85 10.21
C TYR A 68 0.14 17.07 9.35
N VAL A 69 1.22 16.57 9.93
CA VAL A 69 2.12 15.65 9.23
C VAL A 69 1.35 14.37 8.92
N ALA A 70 1.33 13.96 7.65
CA ALA A 70 0.53 12.85 7.16
C ALA A 70 0.93 11.51 7.81
N GLU A 71 -0.07 10.67 8.08
CA GLU A 71 0.11 9.32 8.63
C GLU A 71 0.21 8.26 7.55
N ALA A 72 -0.38 8.51 6.37
CA ALA A 72 -0.52 7.53 5.31
C ALA A 72 0.12 8.00 3.99
N TYR A 73 1.24 7.41 3.63
CA TYR A 73 1.97 7.73 2.39
C TYR A 73 1.53 6.88 1.20
N HIS A 74 0.80 5.79 1.41
CA HIS A 74 0.39 4.87 0.35
C HIS A 74 -0.47 5.54 -0.73
N GLN A 75 -1.29 6.55 -0.36
CA GLN A 75 -2.12 7.27 -1.32
C GLN A 75 -1.29 8.07 -2.34
N THR A 76 -0.18 8.65 -1.92
CA THR A 76 0.74 9.36 -2.85
C THR A 76 1.37 8.37 -3.83
N VAL A 77 1.82 7.21 -3.35
CA VAL A 77 2.36 6.15 -4.20
C VAL A 77 1.29 5.62 -5.16
N ALA A 78 0.06 5.40 -4.67
CA ALA A 78 -1.08 4.98 -5.49
C ALA A 78 -1.39 5.99 -6.61
N ASN A 79 -1.35 7.29 -6.32
CA ASN A 79 -1.58 8.34 -7.33
C ASN A 79 -0.51 8.29 -8.44
N ILE A 80 0.74 8.04 -8.11
CA ILE A 80 1.82 7.88 -9.10
C ILE A 80 1.57 6.63 -9.95
N MET A 81 1.27 5.49 -9.34
CA MET A 81 0.97 4.23 -10.03
C MET A 81 -0.25 4.40 -10.97
N ARG A 82 -1.30 5.09 -10.49
CA ARG A 82 -2.48 5.42 -11.31
C ARG A 82 -2.13 6.21 -12.56
N VAL A 83 -1.29 7.25 -12.44
CA VAL A 83 -0.85 8.05 -13.60
C VAL A 83 -0.11 7.19 -14.61
N ILE A 84 0.79 6.31 -14.15
CA ILE A 84 1.55 5.41 -15.02
C ILE A 84 0.59 4.45 -15.75
N TYR A 85 -0.39 3.88 -15.04
CA TYR A 85 -1.41 3.01 -15.63
C TYR A 85 -2.28 3.73 -16.67
N LEU A 86 -2.84 4.89 -16.32
CA LEU A 86 -3.72 5.66 -17.20
C LEU A 86 -3.01 6.17 -18.48
N ARG A 87 -1.70 6.35 -18.43
CA ARG A 87 -0.90 6.67 -19.63
C ARG A 87 -0.69 5.47 -20.55
N GLY A 88 -0.99 4.26 -20.09
CA GLY A 88 -0.77 3.03 -20.83
C GLY A 88 0.70 2.57 -20.86
N ASP A 89 1.53 3.07 -19.95
CA ASP A 89 2.94 2.67 -19.83
C ASP A 89 3.08 1.27 -19.19
N VAL A 90 2.06 0.83 -18.45
CA VAL A 90 1.99 -0.48 -17.78
C VAL A 90 0.58 -1.08 -17.90
N ASP A 91 0.49 -2.39 -17.84
CA ASP A 91 -0.74 -3.17 -17.91
C ASP A 91 -1.01 -3.97 -16.62
N PHE A 92 -2.10 -4.72 -16.62
CA PHE A 92 -2.47 -5.61 -15.50
C PHE A 92 -1.37 -6.64 -15.19
N GLN A 93 -0.69 -7.17 -16.20
CA GLN A 93 0.38 -8.15 -16.00
C GLN A 93 1.57 -7.54 -15.24
N ASN A 94 1.96 -6.31 -15.56
CA ASN A 94 3.03 -5.62 -14.84
C ASN A 94 2.70 -5.43 -13.35
N PHE A 95 1.44 -5.07 -13.04
CA PHE A 95 0.98 -4.94 -11.65
C PHE A 95 0.99 -6.27 -10.92
N THR A 96 0.57 -7.35 -11.58
CA THR A 96 0.54 -8.68 -10.95
C THR A 96 1.95 -9.23 -10.72
N VAL A 97 2.88 -9.04 -11.64
CA VAL A 97 4.29 -9.38 -11.43
C VAL A 97 4.87 -8.59 -10.25
N PHE A 98 4.58 -7.31 -10.16
CA PHE A 98 5.04 -6.47 -9.04
C PHE A 98 4.41 -6.93 -7.70
N ARG A 99 3.12 -7.28 -7.68
CA ARG A 99 2.45 -7.87 -6.52
C ARG A 99 3.13 -9.16 -6.08
N GLN A 100 3.41 -10.08 -7.01
CA GLN A 100 4.13 -11.32 -6.71
C GLN A 100 5.48 -11.07 -6.05
N MET A 101 6.25 -10.10 -6.55
CA MET A 101 7.55 -9.73 -5.96
C MET A 101 7.38 -9.22 -4.52
N LEU A 102 6.38 -8.36 -4.27
CA LEU A 102 6.09 -7.85 -2.93
C LEU A 102 5.66 -8.98 -1.99
N GLU A 103 4.83 -9.91 -2.46
CA GLU A 103 4.36 -11.04 -1.64
C GLU A 103 5.46 -12.05 -1.31
N LEU A 104 6.36 -12.35 -2.23
CA LEU A 104 7.54 -13.18 -1.97
C LEU A 104 8.42 -12.55 -0.89
N ALA A 105 8.70 -11.25 -1.02
CA ALA A 105 9.48 -10.53 -0.01
C ALA A 105 8.75 -10.43 1.33
N SER A 106 7.42 -10.24 1.31
CA SER A 106 6.59 -10.23 2.51
C SER A 106 6.62 -11.57 3.23
N PHE A 107 6.47 -12.66 2.49
CA PHE A 107 6.50 -14.01 3.05
C PHE A 107 7.85 -14.33 3.71
N ASP A 108 8.96 -14.04 3.04
CA ASP A 108 10.29 -14.28 3.59
C ASP A 108 10.52 -13.55 4.93
N LEU A 109 10.08 -12.30 5.01
CA LEU A 109 10.17 -11.54 6.25
C LEU A 109 9.15 -12.01 7.29
N ALA A 110 7.94 -12.38 6.88
CA ALA A 110 6.89 -12.87 7.78
C ALA A 110 7.26 -14.20 8.44
N VAL A 111 8.05 -15.05 7.79
CA VAL A 111 8.55 -16.29 8.43
C VAL A 111 9.28 -15.98 9.73
N ASP A 112 10.07 -14.89 9.77
CA ASP A 112 10.82 -14.50 10.96
C ASP A 112 10.03 -13.56 11.89
N ASN A 113 9.18 -12.70 11.34
CA ASN A 113 8.60 -11.55 12.06
C ASN A 113 7.12 -11.72 12.44
N ALA A 114 6.36 -12.59 11.72
CA ALA A 114 4.93 -12.72 11.96
C ALA A 114 4.61 -13.13 13.41
N THR A 115 3.73 -12.36 14.05
CA THR A 115 3.25 -12.67 15.39
C THR A 115 2.36 -13.91 15.40
N PRO A 116 2.21 -14.60 16.55
CA PRO A 116 1.25 -15.71 16.67
C PRO A 116 -0.18 -15.31 16.28
N ASP A 117 -0.60 -14.09 16.63
CA ASP A 117 -1.94 -13.59 16.32
C ASP A 117 -2.12 -13.37 14.79
N GLN A 118 -1.10 -12.86 14.10
CA GLN A 118 -1.12 -12.72 12.65
C GLN A 118 -1.20 -14.07 11.94
N LYS A 119 -0.43 -15.07 12.39
CA LYS A 119 -0.50 -16.44 11.87
C LYS A 119 -1.88 -17.07 12.07
N LEU A 120 -2.47 -16.87 13.26
CA LEU A 120 -3.83 -17.32 13.56
C LEU A 120 -4.89 -16.61 12.71
N GLU A 121 -4.74 -15.30 12.49
CA GLU A 121 -5.66 -14.52 11.63
C GLU A 121 -5.58 -14.99 10.17
N LEU A 122 -4.38 -15.21 9.63
CA LEU A 122 -4.18 -15.78 8.29
C LEU A 122 -4.88 -17.13 8.14
N GLN A 123 -4.73 -18.03 9.13
CA GLN A 123 -5.42 -19.32 9.13
C GLN A 123 -6.94 -19.15 9.12
N LYS A 124 -7.50 -18.26 9.96
CA LYS A 124 -8.94 -17.99 9.97
C LYS A 124 -9.45 -17.46 8.65
N ILE A 125 -8.68 -16.62 7.96
CA ILE A 125 -9.08 -16.08 6.66
C ILE A 125 -9.18 -17.19 5.61
N VAL A 126 -8.20 -18.09 5.53
CA VAL A 126 -8.26 -19.20 4.56
C VAL A 126 -9.38 -20.19 4.89
N ASP A 127 -9.64 -20.48 6.17
CA ASP A 127 -10.76 -21.31 6.61
C ASP A 127 -12.13 -20.65 6.23
N LEU A 128 -12.23 -19.32 6.32
CA LEU A 128 -13.42 -18.58 5.90
C LEU A 128 -13.59 -18.57 4.38
N LEU A 129 -12.51 -18.52 3.61
CA LEU A 129 -12.55 -18.61 2.14
C LEU A 129 -13.15 -19.95 1.70
N ASP A 130 -12.85 -21.05 2.40
CA ASP A 130 -13.34 -22.39 2.04
C ASP A 130 -14.86 -22.56 2.16
N VAL A 131 -15.48 -21.87 3.10
CA VAL A 131 -16.91 -22.06 3.42
C VAL A 131 -17.81 -20.99 2.80
N ASN A 132 -17.25 -19.91 2.24
CA ASN A 132 -18.03 -18.82 1.69
C ASN A 132 -18.32 -19.00 0.19
N THR A 133 -19.54 -18.63 -0.19
CA THR A 133 -20.01 -18.63 -1.59
C THR A 133 -20.38 -17.21 -2.08
N ASP A 134 -20.39 -16.23 -1.20
CA ASP A 134 -20.60 -14.82 -1.57
C ASP A 134 -19.33 -14.26 -2.22
N SER A 135 -19.43 -13.97 -3.51
CA SER A 135 -18.30 -13.48 -4.31
C SER A 135 -17.68 -12.19 -3.78
N LYS A 136 -18.50 -11.28 -3.22
CA LYS A 136 -17.99 -10.03 -2.64
C LYS A 136 -17.19 -10.28 -1.37
N LEU A 137 -17.67 -11.20 -0.53
CA LEU A 137 -16.97 -11.56 0.69
C LEU A 137 -15.68 -12.31 0.38
N ILE A 138 -15.70 -13.23 -0.61
CA ILE A 138 -14.49 -13.94 -1.08
C ILE A 138 -13.41 -12.93 -1.52
N VAL A 139 -13.75 -11.93 -2.33
CA VAL A 139 -12.82 -10.89 -2.76
C VAL A 139 -12.27 -10.09 -1.58
N SER A 140 -13.13 -9.72 -0.64
CA SER A 140 -12.71 -8.99 0.56
C SER A 140 -11.74 -9.81 1.43
N LEU A 141 -12.01 -11.10 1.59
CA LEU A 141 -11.15 -12.03 2.34
C LEU A 141 -9.82 -12.27 1.62
N ASP A 142 -9.84 -12.43 0.30
CA ASP A 142 -8.64 -12.56 -0.54
C ASP A 142 -7.74 -11.33 -0.38
N ASN A 143 -8.30 -10.14 -0.56
CA ASN A 143 -7.56 -8.89 -0.36
C ASN A 143 -7.00 -8.77 1.09
N ARG A 144 -7.78 -9.17 2.10
CA ARG A 144 -7.34 -9.16 3.50
C ARG A 144 -6.21 -10.15 3.74
N PHE A 145 -6.27 -11.34 3.16
CA PHE A 145 -5.20 -12.36 3.24
C PHE A 145 -3.86 -11.80 2.78
N HIS A 146 -3.82 -11.27 1.57
CA HIS A 146 -2.60 -10.73 0.99
C HIS A 146 -2.08 -9.49 1.73
N THR A 147 -3.00 -8.63 2.17
CA THR A 147 -2.65 -7.45 2.98
C THR A 147 -2.05 -7.87 4.33
N LEU A 148 -2.64 -8.85 4.99
CA LEU A 148 -2.13 -9.34 6.28
C LEU A 148 -0.76 -10.00 6.14
N LEU A 149 -0.51 -10.69 5.03
CA LEU A 149 0.82 -11.23 4.74
C LEU A 149 1.87 -10.11 4.59
N ALA A 150 1.50 -9.01 3.92
CA ALA A 150 2.35 -7.83 3.82
C ALA A 150 2.56 -7.14 5.19
N GLU A 151 1.52 -7.03 6.01
CA GLU A 151 1.60 -6.52 7.39
C GLU A 151 2.54 -7.38 8.25
N ALA A 152 2.46 -8.71 8.10
CA ALA A 152 3.29 -9.66 8.84
C ALA A 152 4.78 -9.60 8.48
N SER A 153 5.13 -8.97 7.38
CA SER A 153 6.53 -8.67 7.02
C SER A 153 7.19 -7.69 7.98
N HIS A 154 6.40 -6.87 8.68
CA HIS A 154 6.83 -5.73 9.51
C HIS A 154 7.77 -4.76 8.77
N ASN A 155 7.69 -4.70 7.42
CA ASN A 155 8.46 -3.78 6.60
C ASN A 155 7.56 -2.64 6.08
N PRO A 156 7.73 -1.40 6.58
CA PRO A 156 6.87 -0.29 6.18
C PRO A 156 6.89 0.01 4.68
N LEU A 157 8.03 -0.16 4.00
CA LEU A 157 8.11 0.11 2.56
C LEU A 157 7.35 -0.93 1.74
N ILE A 158 7.42 -2.20 2.12
CA ILE A 158 6.60 -3.24 1.48
C ILE A 158 5.13 -2.91 1.67
N LEU A 159 4.72 -2.60 2.89
CA LEU A 159 3.33 -2.31 3.23
C LEU A 159 2.76 -1.10 2.49
N ILE A 160 3.52 0.01 2.42
CA ILE A 160 3.12 1.21 1.67
C ILE A 160 2.91 0.90 0.19
N ASN A 161 3.85 0.18 -0.43
CA ASN A 161 3.73 -0.20 -1.83
C ASN A 161 2.59 -1.19 -2.06
N PHE A 162 2.37 -2.11 -1.13
CA PHE A 162 1.29 -3.09 -1.20
C PHE A 162 -0.09 -2.43 -1.15
N TYR A 163 -0.33 -1.52 -0.20
CA TYR A 163 -1.57 -0.74 -0.13
C TYR A 163 -1.80 0.12 -1.36
N ALA A 164 -0.75 0.79 -1.86
CA ALA A 164 -0.84 1.60 -3.06
C ALA A 164 -1.22 0.76 -4.29
N LEU A 165 -0.57 -0.39 -4.45
CA LEU A 165 -0.81 -1.33 -5.53
C LEU A 165 -2.24 -1.89 -5.48
N THR A 166 -2.68 -2.37 -4.32
CA THR A 166 -4.03 -2.92 -4.12
C THR A 166 -5.09 -1.88 -4.44
N SER A 167 -4.92 -0.63 -3.98
CA SER A 167 -5.84 0.46 -4.29
C SER A 167 -6.02 0.70 -5.80
N VAL A 168 -4.94 0.61 -6.59
CA VAL A 168 -5.01 0.78 -8.05
C VAL A 168 -5.63 -0.44 -8.74
N ILE A 169 -5.32 -1.64 -8.27
CA ILE A 169 -5.92 -2.88 -8.79
C ILE A 169 -7.43 -2.87 -8.55
N ASP A 170 -7.86 -2.54 -7.34
CA ASP A 170 -9.29 -2.51 -6.97
C ASP A 170 -10.07 -1.46 -7.78
N GLU A 171 -9.49 -0.29 -8.00
CA GLU A 171 -10.16 0.80 -8.73
C GLU A 171 -10.26 0.56 -10.24
N TYR A 172 -9.22 0.00 -10.86
CA TYR A 172 -9.11 -0.04 -12.33
C TYR A 172 -9.09 -1.45 -12.93
N MET A 173 -8.79 -2.47 -12.13
CA MET A 173 -8.49 -3.80 -12.65
C MET A 173 -9.33 -4.91 -12.03
N SER A 174 -10.22 -4.62 -11.07
CA SER A 174 -11.03 -5.64 -10.39
C SER A 174 -11.86 -6.47 -11.37
N ASP A 175 -12.47 -5.85 -12.37
CA ASP A 175 -13.26 -6.54 -13.40
C ASP A 175 -12.37 -7.50 -14.22
N THR A 176 -11.15 -7.12 -14.54
CA THR A 176 -10.18 -7.95 -15.27
C THR A 176 -9.78 -9.15 -14.42
N PHE A 177 -9.48 -8.94 -13.15
CA PHE A 177 -9.16 -10.02 -12.21
C PHE A 177 -10.33 -10.99 -12.07
N HIS A 178 -11.54 -10.50 -11.78
CA HIS A 178 -12.73 -11.33 -11.67
C HIS A 178 -13.04 -12.12 -12.93
N SER A 179 -12.94 -11.48 -14.09
CA SER A 179 -13.18 -12.17 -15.36
C SER A 179 -12.15 -13.26 -15.66
N THR A 180 -10.91 -13.07 -15.21
CA THR A 180 -9.82 -14.04 -15.36
C THR A 180 -10.06 -15.25 -14.47
N VAL A 181 -10.36 -15.03 -13.19
CA VAL A 181 -10.58 -16.10 -12.21
C VAL A 181 -11.86 -16.89 -12.54
N SER A 182 -12.98 -16.21 -12.83
CA SER A 182 -14.28 -16.87 -13.08
C SER A 182 -14.35 -17.69 -14.37
N LYS A 183 -13.47 -17.42 -15.36
CA LYS A 183 -13.40 -18.18 -16.60
C LYS A 183 -12.62 -19.50 -16.46
N LYS A 184 -11.89 -19.68 -15.37
CA LYS A 184 -11.09 -20.88 -15.13
C LYS A 184 -11.93 -21.97 -14.44
N ASP A 185 -11.67 -23.21 -14.80
CA ASP A 185 -12.27 -24.36 -14.13
C ASP A 185 -11.88 -24.35 -12.65
N LYS A 186 -12.87 -24.52 -11.77
CA LYS A 186 -12.71 -24.44 -10.31
C LYS A 186 -12.07 -23.15 -9.78
N GLY A 187 -12.19 -22.04 -10.52
CA GLY A 187 -11.66 -20.70 -10.25
C GLY A 187 -11.17 -20.44 -8.83
N TYR A 188 -12.06 -20.00 -7.96
CA TYR A 188 -11.70 -19.67 -6.58
C TYR A 188 -11.27 -20.89 -5.75
N GLU A 189 -11.81 -22.09 -5.96
CA GLU A 189 -11.42 -23.29 -5.21
C GLU A 189 -9.93 -23.62 -5.39
N THR A 190 -9.38 -23.39 -6.58
CA THR A 190 -7.96 -23.64 -6.85
C THR A 190 -7.08 -22.59 -6.15
N LEU A 191 -7.52 -21.32 -6.12
CA LEU A 191 -6.80 -20.27 -5.37
C LEU A 191 -6.75 -20.56 -3.88
N GLN A 192 -7.83 -21.08 -3.30
CA GLN A 192 -7.90 -21.46 -1.89
C GLN A 192 -6.83 -22.50 -1.52
N VAL A 193 -6.60 -23.50 -2.38
CA VAL A 193 -5.52 -24.50 -2.16
C VAL A 193 -4.15 -23.82 -2.05
N TYR A 194 -3.88 -22.81 -2.87
CA TYR A 194 -2.60 -22.09 -2.79
C TYR A 194 -2.52 -21.20 -1.55
N HIS A 195 -3.61 -20.56 -1.12
CA HIS A 195 -3.63 -19.78 0.12
C HIS A 195 -3.32 -20.66 1.35
N HIS A 196 -3.93 -21.85 1.46
CA HIS A 196 -3.60 -22.82 2.50
C HIS A 196 -2.12 -23.21 2.48
N ALA A 197 -1.59 -23.52 1.30
CA ALA A 197 -0.18 -23.90 1.16
C ALA A 197 0.78 -22.78 1.59
N ILE A 198 0.42 -21.50 1.34
CA ILE A 198 1.20 -20.35 1.82
C ILE A 198 1.16 -20.26 3.35
N VAL A 199 -0.02 -20.41 3.97
CA VAL A 199 -0.16 -20.36 5.45
C VAL A 199 0.57 -21.52 6.13
N ASP A 200 0.42 -22.74 5.61
CA ASP A 200 1.12 -23.94 6.14
C ASP A 200 2.64 -23.76 6.09
N ALA A 201 3.14 -23.24 4.98
CA ALA A 201 4.56 -22.94 4.81
C ALA A 201 5.04 -21.85 5.78
N LEU A 202 4.23 -20.79 5.99
CA LEU A 202 4.53 -19.71 6.95
C LEU A 202 4.56 -20.24 8.39
N ILE A 203 3.60 -21.06 8.78
CA ILE A 203 3.51 -21.64 10.14
C ILE A 203 4.68 -22.58 10.39
N SER A 204 5.02 -23.44 9.40
CA SER A 204 6.13 -24.38 9.51
C SER A 204 7.52 -23.75 9.31
N GLY A 205 7.60 -22.50 8.82
CA GLY A 205 8.86 -21.84 8.50
C GLY A 205 9.53 -22.37 7.23
N ASP A 206 8.81 -23.09 6.37
CA ASP A 206 9.34 -23.69 5.14
C ASP A 206 9.32 -22.70 3.96
N ARG A 207 10.39 -21.91 3.83
CA ARG A 207 10.51 -20.89 2.77
C ARG A 207 10.39 -21.47 1.37
N ALA A 208 10.97 -22.64 1.14
CA ALA A 208 10.94 -23.26 -0.20
C ALA A 208 9.51 -23.62 -0.64
N LYS A 209 8.72 -24.21 0.28
CA LYS A 209 7.31 -24.47 0.01
C LYS A 209 6.49 -23.20 -0.15
N GLY A 210 6.74 -22.18 0.66
CA GLY A 210 6.05 -20.88 0.56
C GLY A 210 6.30 -20.20 -0.79
N HIS A 211 7.55 -20.15 -1.23
CA HIS A 211 7.90 -19.61 -2.56
C HIS A 211 7.20 -20.37 -3.68
N GLN A 212 7.19 -21.71 -3.61
CA GLN A 212 6.50 -22.52 -4.61
C GLN A 212 4.98 -22.28 -4.59
N ALA A 213 4.36 -22.16 -3.40
CA ALA A 213 2.94 -21.89 -3.27
C ALA A 213 2.55 -20.50 -3.84
N ILE A 214 3.33 -19.47 -3.54
CA ILE A 214 3.15 -18.12 -4.10
C ILE A 214 3.35 -18.15 -5.62
N ALA A 215 4.40 -18.78 -6.12
CA ALA A 215 4.63 -18.90 -7.56
C ALA A 215 3.45 -19.61 -8.27
N ASN A 216 2.92 -20.68 -7.69
CA ASN A 216 1.77 -21.40 -8.23
C ASN A 216 0.50 -20.53 -8.21
N HIS A 217 0.25 -19.79 -7.13
CA HIS A 217 -0.87 -18.87 -7.00
C HIS A 217 -0.86 -17.84 -8.14
N PHE A 218 0.27 -17.17 -8.37
CA PHE A 218 0.39 -16.14 -9.41
C PHE A 218 0.43 -16.72 -10.83
N SER A 219 1.10 -17.85 -11.06
CA SER A 219 1.11 -18.51 -12.37
C SER A 219 -0.27 -19.02 -12.75
N TRP A 220 -1.13 -19.32 -11.77
CA TRP A 220 -2.51 -19.71 -12.03
C TRP A 220 -3.37 -18.51 -12.45
N ILE A 221 -3.12 -17.32 -11.89
CA ILE A 221 -3.81 -16.08 -12.31
C ILE A 221 -3.36 -15.68 -13.73
N HIS A 222 -2.09 -15.89 -14.06
CA HIS A 222 -1.50 -15.58 -15.36
C HIS A 222 -1.02 -16.88 -16.03
N PRO A 223 -1.78 -17.43 -16.97
CA PRO A 223 -1.30 -18.55 -17.76
C PRO A 223 -0.27 -18.10 -18.80
#